data_f4251fbea4a8dd0fb8975b66728cc15b
#
_entry.id   f4251fbea4a8dd0fb8975b66728cc15b
#
_cell.length_a   1.000
_cell.length_b   1.000
_cell.length_c   1.000
_cell.angle_alpha   90.00
_cell.angle_beta   90.00
_cell.angle_gamma   90.00
#
_symmetry.space_group_name_H-M   'P 1'
#
loop_
_entity.id
_entity.type
_entity.pdbx_description
1 polymer ?
#
loop_
_entity_poly.entity_id
_entity_poly.type
_entity_poly.pdbx_seq_one_letter_code
_entity_poly.pdbx_strand_id
1 'polypeptide(L)'
;MSTTLSIPATGEAKNSKLQEFFVEQLQDIYWAEQKLVKTLPKMAEAAHSEELRQAFEGHLQETENHVSRLEKVFSSIGESAKTKKCLAMAGIVNEGEDIIDETEDNTAQRDVGLIFAGQKAEHYEIATYGGLIQLAKTLGYEEAAREMTATLEEEKKADSKLTSIAASANTEASREPKNN
;
A
#
# COMPACT_ATOMS: atom_id res chain seq x y z
N MET A 1 -2.98 40.03 12.59
CA MET A 1 -1.59 39.91 12.10
C MET A 1 -1.50 38.62 11.31
N SER A 2 -1.47 38.72 9.99
CA SER A 2 -1.44 37.55 9.10
C SER A 2 0.03 37.16 8.91
N THR A 3 0.43 36.05 9.52
CA THR A 3 1.78 35.52 9.33
C THR A 3 1.83 34.80 7.99
N THR A 4 2.34 35.47 6.97
CA THR A 4 2.70 34.83 5.71
C THR A 4 3.88 33.89 5.99
N LEU A 5 3.61 32.58 6.01
CA LEU A 5 4.67 31.56 5.95
C LEU A 5 5.35 31.70 4.59
N SER A 6 6.57 32.23 4.60
CA SER A 6 7.44 32.22 3.42
C SER A 6 7.88 30.78 3.15
N ILE A 7 7.54 30.24 1.99
CA ILE A 7 8.10 28.97 1.50
C ILE A 7 9.60 29.21 1.27
N PRO A 8 10.51 28.42 1.88
CA PRO A 8 11.95 28.58 1.66
C PRO A 8 12.30 28.36 0.19
N ALA A 9 13.25 29.15 -0.31
CA ALA A 9 13.76 29.03 -1.67
C ALA A 9 14.31 27.60 -1.89
N THR A 10 14.06 27.05 -3.06
CA THR A 10 14.28 25.65 -3.48
C THR A 10 15.68 25.04 -3.22
N GLY A 11 16.68 25.84 -2.82
CA GLY A 11 18.04 25.39 -2.51
C GLY A 11 18.27 24.98 -1.05
N GLU A 12 17.59 25.61 -0.08
CA GLU A 12 17.76 25.33 1.34
C GLU A 12 16.95 24.11 1.83
N ALA A 13 15.86 23.80 1.13
CA ALA A 13 15.03 22.63 1.45
C ALA A 13 15.72 21.31 1.10
N LYS A 14 16.63 21.30 0.12
CA LYS A 14 17.33 20.10 -0.39
C LYS A 14 18.38 19.48 0.54
N ASN A 15 18.68 20.08 1.70
CA ASN A 15 19.60 19.55 2.71
C ASN A 15 19.00 19.64 4.12
N SER A 16 17.69 19.57 4.24
CA SER A 16 17.01 19.67 5.51
C SER A 16 16.76 18.29 6.13
N LYS A 17 16.60 18.22 7.46
CA LYS A 17 16.14 17.02 8.16
C LYS A 17 14.80 16.51 7.64
N LEU A 18 13.96 17.39 7.09
CA LEU A 18 12.70 17.02 6.47
C LEU A 18 12.91 16.27 5.15
N GLN A 19 13.92 16.69 4.38
CA GLN A 19 14.35 15.99 3.18
C GLN A 19 14.87 14.58 3.50
N GLU A 20 15.73 14.44 4.51
CA GLU A 20 16.23 13.13 4.94
C GLU A 20 15.07 12.22 5.34
N PHE A 21 14.13 12.72 6.15
CA PHE A 21 12.95 11.97 6.54
C PHE A 21 12.07 11.58 5.35
N PHE A 22 11.86 12.49 4.40
CA PHE A 22 11.10 12.20 3.17
C PHE A 22 11.73 11.06 2.38
N VAL A 23 13.05 11.11 2.16
CA VAL A 23 13.78 10.04 1.43
C VAL A 23 13.72 8.72 2.19
N GLU A 24 13.84 8.73 3.52
CA GLU A 24 13.69 7.51 4.33
C GLU A 24 12.29 6.90 4.21
N GLN A 25 11.24 7.72 4.21
CA GLN A 25 9.87 7.24 4.05
C GLN A 25 9.60 6.73 2.63
N LEU A 26 10.21 7.33 1.60
CA LEU A 26 10.18 6.79 0.24
C LEU A 26 10.86 5.41 0.15
N GLN A 27 11.98 5.22 0.83
CA GLN A 27 12.67 3.93 0.87
C GLN A 27 11.86 2.86 1.59
N ASP A 28 11.11 3.24 2.63
CA ASP A 28 10.24 2.37 3.41
C ASP A 28 9.05 1.90 2.57
N ILE A 29 8.32 2.81 1.92
CA ILE A 29 7.19 2.45 1.06
C ILE A 29 7.65 1.69 -0.19
N TYR A 30 8.80 2.02 -0.76
CA TYR A 30 9.37 1.29 -1.90
C TYR A 30 9.66 -0.17 -1.55
N TRP A 31 10.14 -0.44 -0.34
CA TRP A 31 10.29 -1.80 0.15
C TRP A 31 8.92 -2.49 0.34
N ALA A 32 7.93 -1.77 0.86
CA ALA A 32 6.59 -2.29 1.09
C ALA A 32 5.93 -2.74 -0.22
N GLU A 33 5.96 -1.90 -1.25
CA GLU A 33 5.46 -2.23 -2.59
C GLU A 33 6.13 -3.48 -3.19
N GLN A 34 7.47 -3.55 -3.11
CA GLN A 34 8.21 -4.73 -3.58
C GLN A 34 7.87 -6.00 -2.78
N LYS A 35 7.50 -5.87 -1.50
CA LYS A 35 7.05 -6.99 -0.69
C LYS A 35 5.66 -7.43 -1.12
N LEU A 36 4.75 -6.49 -1.41
CA LEU A 36 3.39 -6.76 -1.88
C LEU A 36 3.38 -7.41 -3.27
N VAL A 37 4.23 -6.99 -4.21
CA VAL A 37 4.41 -7.68 -5.51
C VAL A 37 4.67 -9.18 -5.33
N LYS A 38 5.38 -9.58 -4.25
CA LYS A 38 5.66 -10.99 -3.95
C LYS A 38 4.58 -11.68 -3.13
N THR A 39 3.74 -10.91 -2.45
CA THR A 39 2.71 -11.42 -1.53
C THR A 39 1.35 -11.58 -2.22
N LEU A 40 0.97 -10.62 -3.06
CA LEU A 40 -0.32 -10.63 -3.76
C LEU A 40 -0.59 -11.91 -4.58
N PRO A 41 0.40 -12.50 -5.29
CA PRO A 41 0.18 -13.79 -5.96
C PRO A 41 -0.22 -14.91 -5.00
N LYS A 42 0.35 -14.96 -3.79
CA LYS A 42 0.00 -15.96 -2.78
C LYS A 42 -1.41 -15.75 -2.24
N MET A 43 -1.79 -14.47 -2.02
CA MET A 43 -3.16 -14.14 -1.59
C MET A 43 -4.18 -14.49 -2.66
N ALA A 44 -3.87 -14.24 -3.95
CA ALA A 44 -4.72 -14.62 -5.07
C ALA A 44 -4.89 -16.14 -5.17
N GLU A 45 -3.81 -16.91 -5.01
CA GLU A 45 -3.84 -18.38 -5.02
C GLU A 45 -4.65 -18.94 -3.85
N ALA A 46 -4.58 -18.32 -2.68
CA ALA A 46 -5.28 -18.75 -1.47
C ALA A 46 -6.76 -18.33 -1.44
N ALA A 47 -7.18 -17.39 -2.26
CA ALA A 47 -8.55 -16.90 -2.31
C ALA A 47 -9.52 -18.00 -2.81
N HIS A 48 -10.63 -18.18 -2.07
CA HIS A 48 -11.70 -19.10 -2.42
C HIS A 48 -12.56 -18.56 -3.58
N SER A 49 -13.02 -17.32 -3.47
CA SER A 49 -13.87 -16.72 -4.50
C SER A 49 -13.05 -16.21 -5.67
N GLU A 50 -13.59 -16.43 -6.88
CA GLU A 50 -12.98 -15.92 -8.12
C GLU A 50 -12.92 -14.37 -8.13
N GLU A 51 -13.92 -13.71 -7.52
CA GLU A 51 -13.95 -12.24 -7.43
C GLU A 51 -12.80 -11.68 -6.61
N LEU A 52 -12.49 -12.30 -5.46
CA LEU A 52 -11.36 -11.89 -4.62
C LEU A 52 -10.02 -12.20 -5.29
N ARG A 53 -9.91 -13.37 -5.93
CA ARG A 53 -8.73 -13.75 -6.72
C ARG A 53 -8.41 -12.69 -7.76
N GLN A 54 -9.39 -12.34 -8.60
CA GLN A 54 -9.24 -11.31 -9.63
C GLN A 54 -8.95 -9.92 -9.05
N ALA A 55 -9.44 -9.62 -7.84
CA ALA A 55 -9.12 -8.38 -7.15
C ALA A 55 -7.61 -8.31 -6.82
N PHE A 56 -7.04 -9.37 -6.23
CA PHE A 56 -5.61 -9.42 -5.92
C PHE A 56 -4.73 -9.49 -7.17
N GLU A 57 -5.13 -10.22 -8.21
CA GLU A 57 -4.39 -10.27 -9.49
C GLU A 57 -4.38 -8.90 -10.19
N GLY A 58 -5.51 -8.19 -10.18
CA GLY A 58 -5.58 -6.84 -10.72
C GLY A 58 -4.73 -5.85 -9.93
N HIS A 59 -4.80 -5.92 -8.60
CA HIS A 59 -4.01 -5.06 -7.73
C HIS A 59 -2.50 -5.35 -7.83
N LEU A 60 -2.08 -6.60 -8.09
CA LEU A 60 -0.68 -6.92 -8.39
C LEU A 60 -0.13 -6.08 -9.55
N GLN A 61 -0.89 -5.94 -10.63
CA GLN A 61 -0.48 -5.13 -11.79
C GLN A 61 -0.38 -3.63 -11.44
N GLU A 62 -1.30 -3.14 -10.60
CA GLU A 62 -1.24 -1.76 -10.07
C GLU A 62 0.00 -1.57 -9.20
N THR A 63 0.29 -2.51 -8.28
CA THR A 63 1.46 -2.49 -7.39
C THR A 63 2.80 -2.53 -8.16
N GLU A 64 2.90 -3.30 -9.25
CA GLU A 64 4.06 -3.26 -10.14
C GLU A 64 4.25 -1.88 -10.79
N ASN A 65 3.16 -1.19 -11.12
CA ASN A 65 3.21 0.19 -11.60
C ASN A 65 3.59 1.17 -10.48
N HIS A 66 3.17 0.92 -9.22
CA HIS A 66 3.57 1.74 -8.06
C HIS A 66 5.07 1.67 -7.83
N VAL A 67 5.68 0.47 -7.90
CA VAL A 67 7.14 0.28 -7.87
C VAL A 67 7.80 1.15 -8.94
N SER A 68 7.34 1.07 -10.18
CA SER A 68 7.90 1.85 -11.30
C SER A 68 7.72 3.37 -11.13
N ARG A 69 6.59 3.82 -10.54
CA ARG A 69 6.36 5.24 -10.21
C ARG A 69 7.30 5.71 -9.12
N LEU A 70 7.53 4.92 -8.08
CA LEU A 70 8.48 5.27 -7.02
C LEU A 70 9.91 5.41 -7.56
N GLU A 71 10.34 4.58 -8.52
CA GLU A 71 11.63 4.74 -9.19
C GLU A 71 11.73 6.08 -9.94
N LYS A 72 10.65 6.52 -10.60
CA LYS A 72 10.58 7.85 -11.22
C LYS A 72 10.60 8.95 -10.15
N VAL A 73 9.90 8.77 -9.02
CA VAL A 73 9.92 9.71 -7.90
C VAL A 73 11.34 9.90 -7.39
N PHE A 74 12.08 8.81 -7.10
CA PHE A 74 13.49 8.89 -6.70
C PHE A 74 14.33 9.64 -7.72
N SER A 75 14.20 9.32 -9.00
CA SER A 75 14.92 10.00 -10.08
C SER A 75 14.61 11.49 -10.14
N SER A 76 13.34 11.88 -9.99
CA SER A 76 12.90 13.29 -10.09
C SER A 76 13.44 14.17 -8.97
N ILE A 77 13.77 13.59 -7.82
CA ILE A 77 14.36 14.30 -6.67
C ILE A 77 15.89 14.17 -6.60
N GLY A 78 16.51 13.47 -7.58
CA GLY A 78 17.96 13.28 -7.65
C GLY A 78 18.51 12.21 -6.71
N GLU A 79 17.67 11.29 -6.25
CA GLU A 79 18.02 10.19 -5.36
C GLU A 79 18.06 8.85 -6.11
N SER A 80 18.80 7.88 -5.58
CA SER A 80 18.78 6.51 -6.08
C SER A 80 17.69 5.70 -5.36
N ALA A 81 16.94 4.89 -6.12
CA ALA A 81 15.96 3.97 -5.56
C ALA A 81 16.65 2.90 -4.70
N LYS A 82 16.56 3.07 -3.38
CA LYS A 82 17.05 2.13 -2.37
C LYS A 82 15.89 1.72 -1.49
N THR A 83 15.95 0.53 -0.92
CA THR A 83 14.95 0.03 0.02
C THR A 83 15.43 0.18 1.47
N LYS A 84 14.48 0.49 2.36
CA LYS A 84 14.59 0.35 3.80
C LYS A 84 13.46 -0.57 4.25
N LYS A 85 13.78 -1.64 5.01
CA LYS A 85 12.74 -2.61 5.43
C LYS A 85 11.63 -1.91 6.22
N CYS A 86 10.41 -1.98 5.71
CA CYS A 86 9.21 -1.52 6.39
C CYS A 86 8.77 -2.55 7.43
N LEU A 87 8.84 -2.18 8.72
CA LEU A 87 8.41 -3.06 9.80
C LEU A 87 6.89 -3.21 9.87
N ALA A 88 6.14 -2.16 9.50
CA ALA A 88 4.68 -2.19 9.48
C ALA A 88 4.17 -3.15 8.41
N MET A 89 4.61 -2.99 7.15
CA MET A 89 4.19 -3.88 6.06
C MET A 89 4.68 -5.32 6.29
N ALA A 90 5.88 -5.50 6.85
CA ALA A 90 6.35 -6.84 7.21
C ALA A 90 5.41 -7.52 8.22
N GLY A 91 4.90 -6.78 9.21
CA GLY A 91 3.93 -7.29 10.18
C GLY A 91 2.58 -7.60 9.54
N ILE A 92 2.06 -6.70 8.68
CA ILE A 92 0.79 -6.89 7.96
C ILE A 92 0.85 -8.13 7.07
N VAL A 93 1.95 -8.31 6.33
CA VAL A 93 2.13 -9.50 5.47
C VAL A 93 2.22 -10.78 6.30
N ASN A 94 2.92 -10.78 7.43
CA ASN A 94 2.97 -11.94 8.32
C ASN A 94 1.57 -12.31 8.84
N GLU A 95 0.76 -11.33 9.27
CA GLU A 95 -0.65 -11.58 9.65
C GLU A 95 -1.47 -12.20 8.49
N GLY A 96 -1.23 -11.77 7.26
CA GLY A 96 -1.87 -12.37 6.09
C GLY A 96 -1.42 -13.81 5.82
N GLU A 97 -0.14 -14.11 6.00
CA GLU A 97 0.42 -15.47 5.89
C GLU A 97 -0.14 -16.36 7.03
N ASP A 98 -0.22 -15.87 8.27
CA ASP A 98 -0.83 -16.58 9.40
C ASP A 98 -2.32 -16.92 9.11
N ILE A 99 -3.09 -16.01 8.51
CA ILE A 99 -4.48 -16.27 8.11
C ILE A 99 -4.58 -17.43 7.11
N ILE A 100 -3.67 -17.50 6.14
CA ILE A 100 -3.63 -18.61 5.17
C ILE A 100 -3.35 -19.94 5.89
N ASP A 101 -2.42 -19.93 6.83
CA ASP A 101 -2.00 -21.14 7.56
C ASP A 101 -3.06 -21.62 8.57
N GLU A 102 -3.83 -20.71 9.17
CA GLU A 102 -4.80 -20.99 10.24
C GLU A 102 -6.22 -21.26 9.73
N THR A 103 -6.52 -20.98 8.45
CA THR A 103 -7.84 -21.18 7.86
C THR A 103 -7.84 -22.39 6.91
N GLU A 104 -9.01 -23.02 6.74
CA GLU A 104 -9.16 -24.14 5.81
C GLU A 104 -9.18 -23.67 4.35
N ASP A 105 -8.59 -24.47 3.47
CA ASP A 105 -8.62 -24.22 2.03
C ASP A 105 -10.05 -24.20 1.48
N ASN A 106 -10.28 -23.36 0.49
CA ASN A 106 -11.55 -23.24 -0.21
C ASN A 106 -12.75 -22.89 0.69
N THR A 107 -12.53 -22.01 1.68
CA THR A 107 -13.59 -21.52 2.56
C THR A 107 -13.82 -20.03 2.41
N ALA A 108 -15.05 -19.58 2.56
CA ALA A 108 -15.38 -18.15 2.61
C ALA A 108 -14.78 -17.48 3.86
N GLN A 109 -14.58 -18.24 4.96
CA GLN A 109 -13.84 -17.75 6.14
C GLN A 109 -12.44 -17.29 5.78
N ARG A 110 -11.72 -18.02 4.92
CA ARG A 110 -10.39 -17.60 4.42
C ARG A 110 -10.49 -16.30 3.65
N ASP A 111 -11.46 -16.15 2.75
CA ASP A 111 -11.67 -14.91 2.00
C ASP A 111 -11.90 -13.71 2.93
N VAL A 112 -12.70 -13.87 3.98
CA VAL A 112 -12.89 -12.82 5.00
C VAL A 112 -11.56 -12.42 5.63
N GLY A 113 -10.74 -13.39 6.02
CA GLY A 113 -9.41 -13.13 6.57
C GLY A 113 -8.48 -12.41 5.60
N LEU A 114 -8.42 -12.87 4.35
CA LEU A 114 -7.60 -12.26 3.29
C LEU A 114 -8.03 -10.82 2.99
N ILE A 115 -9.33 -10.53 2.97
CA ILE A 115 -9.87 -9.17 2.83
C ILE A 115 -9.39 -8.30 4.00
N PHE A 116 -9.45 -8.80 5.24
CA PHE A 116 -8.94 -8.08 6.41
C PHE A 116 -7.47 -7.74 6.31
N ALA A 117 -6.63 -8.68 5.88
CA ALA A 117 -5.20 -8.46 5.68
C ALA A 117 -4.94 -7.45 4.55
N GLY A 118 -5.65 -7.59 3.43
CA GLY A 118 -5.57 -6.66 2.30
C GLY A 118 -5.92 -5.24 2.73
N GLN A 119 -7.08 -5.03 3.36
CA GLN A 119 -7.49 -3.70 3.82
C GLN A 119 -6.52 -3.06 4.80
N LYS A 120 -5.84 -3.82 5.66
CA LYS A 120 -4.76 -3.29 6.52
C LYS A 120 -3.59 -2.76 5.68
N ALA A 121 -3.22 -3.48 4.62
CA ALA A 121 -2.18 -3.03 3.69
C ALA A 121 -2.59 -1.74 2.98
N GLU A 122 -3.80 -1.70 2.37
CA GLU A 122 -4.33 -0.52 1.70
C GLU A 122 -4.34 0.71 2.63
N HIS A 123 -4.83 0.57 3.87
CA HIS A 123 -4.87 1.67 4.82
C HIS A 123 -3.48 2.16 5.24
N TYR A 124 -2.50 1.25 5.36
CA TYR A 124 -1.10 1.63 5.56
C TYR A 124 -0.59 2.47 4.38
N GLU A 125 -0.84 2.04 3.14
CA GLU A 125 -0.39 2.71 1.92
C GLU A 125 -1.10 4.05 1.71
N ILE A 126 -2.41 4.11 1.90
CA ILE A 126 -3.20 5.35 1.87
C ILE A 126 -2.64 6.40 2.85
N ALA A 127 -2.35 6.01 4.09
CA ALA A 127 -1.79 6.91 5.10
C ALA A 127 -0.38 7.37 4.70
N THR A 128 0.45 6.45 4.23
CA THR A 128 1.85 6.71 3.86
C THR A 128 1.93 7.62 2.64
N TYR A 129 1.21 7.31 1.55
CA TYR A 129 1.19 8.15 0.35
C TYR A 129 0.58 9.52 0.64
N GLY A 130 -0.48 9.59 1.45
CA GLY A 130 -1.04 10.86 1.90
C GLY A 130 -0.01 11.77 2.58
N GLY A 131 0.78 11.22 3.48
CA GLY A 131 1.88 11.91 4.17
C GLY A 131 3.00 12.33 3.21
N LEU A 132 3.46 11.39 2.36
CA LEU A 132 4.54 11.63 1.39
C LEU A 132 4.18 12.73 0.37
N ILE A 133 2.93 12.77 -0.10
CA ILE A 133 2.44 13.83 -0.99
C ILE A 133 2.55 15.21 -0.33
N GLN A 134 2.18 15.33 0.96
CA GLN A 134 2.30 16.61 1.67
C GLN A 134 3.76 17.02 1.88
N LEU A 135 4.64 16.05 2.20
CA LEU A 135 6.07 16.31 2.32
C LEU A 135 6.67 16.75 0.98
N ALA A 136 6.34 16.06 -0.12
CA ALA A 136 6.79 16.41 -1.46
C ALA A 136 6.39 17.85 -1.85
N LYS A 137 5.13 18.24 -1.61
CA LYS A 137 4.65 19.61 -1.84
C LYS A 137 5.41 20.64 -1.00
N THR A 138 5.64 20.35 0.28
CA THR A 138 6.39 21.24 1.18
C THR A 138 7.83 21.42 0.73
N LEU A 139 8.44 20.37 0.16
CA LEU A 139 9.81 20.38 -0.34
C LEU A 139 9.94 20.90 -1.79
N GLY A 140 8.81 21.21 -2.46
CA GLY A 140 8.79 21.72 -3.83
C GLY A 140 8.97 20.62 -4.90
N TYR A 141 8.72 19.37 -4.57
CA TYR A 141 8.81 18.22 -5.49
C TYR A 141 7.45 17.92 -6.15
N GLU A 142 7.00 18.83 -7.01
CA GLU A 142 5.66 18.78 -7.62
C GLU A 142 5.45 17.54 -8.50
N GLU A 143 6.50 17.09 -9.21
CA GLU A 143 6.43 15.88 -10.01
C GLU A 143 6.25 14.64 -9.14
N ALA A 144 7.04 14.51 -8.09
CA ALA A 144 6.90 13.42 -7.11
C ALA A 144 5.51 13.41 -6.47
N ALA A 145 4.96 14.59 -6.11
CA ALA A 145 3.62 14.70 -5.55
C ALA A 145 2.54 14.22 -6.53
N ARG A 146 2.67 14.52 -7.84
CA ARG A 146 1.72 14.07 -8.87
C ARG A 146 1.75 12.55 -9.04
N GLU A 147 2.95 11.96 -9.17
CA GLU A 147 3.11 10.50 -9.33
C GLU A 147 2.50 9.76 -8.14
N MET A 148 2.82 10.17 -6.91
CA MET A 148 2.28 9.56 -5.70
C MET A 148 0.78 9.78 -5.51
N THR A 149 0.21 10.88 -6.04
CA THR A 149 -1.23 11.10 -6.01
C THR A 149 -1.97 10.08 -6.86
N ALA A 150 -1.42 9.68 -8.01
CA ALA A 150 -2.01 8.65 -8.84
C ALA A 150 -2.07 7.30 -8.11
N THR A 151 -0.98 6.91 -7.43
CA THR A 151 -0.94 5.71 -6.60
C THR A 151 -1.97 5.78 -5.47
N LEU A 152 -2.02 6.87 -4.71
CA LEU A 152 -3.00 7.05 -3.63
C LEU A 152 -4.45 6.84 -4.08
N GLU A 153 -4.81 7.28 -5.27
CA GLU A 153 -6.17 7.08 -5.80
C GLU A 153 -6.43 5.63 -6.24
N GLU A 154 -5.40 4.89 -6.65
CA GLU A 154 -5.47 3.45 -6.94
C GLU A 154 -5.65 2.65 -5.65
N GLU A 155 -4.90 2.95 -4.57
CA GLU A 155 -5.05 2.29 -3.25
C GLU A 155 -6.45 2.47 -2.65
N LYS A 156 -7.01 3.70 -2.75
CA LYS A 156 -8.39 3.96 -2.30
C LYS A 156 -9.42 3.14 -3.07
N LYS A 157 -9.19 2.89 -4.36
CA LYS A 157 -10.09 2.05 -5.18
C LYS A 157 -9.95 0.57 -4.79
N ALA A 158 -8.73 0.10 -4.52
CA ALA A 158 -8.47 -1.25 -4.07
C ALA A 158 -9.16 -1.52 -2.72
N ASP A 159 -9.01 -0.64 -1.74
CA ASP A 159 -9.72 -0.72 -0.45
C ASP A 159 -11.26 -0.74 -0.63
N SER A 160 -11.79 0.15 -1.46
CA SER A 160 -13.23 0.19 -1.76
C SER A 160 -13.72 -1.09 -2.44
N LYS A 161 -12.92 -1.69 -3.33
CA LYS A 161 -13.24 -2.95 -3.98
C LYS A 161 -13.27 -4.11 -2.97
N LEU A 162 -12.27 -4.19 -2.08
CA LEU A 162 -12.24 -5.19 -1.01
C LEU A 162 -13.45 -5.03 -0.08
N THR A 163 -13.81 -3.80 0.28
CA THR A 163 -15.04 -3.51 1.06
C THR A 163 -16.30 -4.04 0.37
N SER A 164 -16.39 -3.90 -0.95
CA SER A 164 -17.54 -4.39 -1.72
C SER A 164 -17.60 -5.92 -1.72
N ILE A 165 -16.48 -6.60 -1.88
CA ILE A 165 -16.38 -8.08 -1.85
C ILE A 165 -16.68 -8.62 -0.44
N ALA A 166 -16.28 -7.89 0.61
CA ALA A 166 -16.50 -8.31 2.00
C ALA A 166 -17.97 -8.62 2.31
N ALA A 167 -18.94 -7.93 1.70
CA ALA A 167 -20.35 -8.14 1.96
C ALA A 167 -20.82 -9.57 1.57
N SER A 168 -20.39 -10.08 0.43
CA SER A 168 -20.68 -11.44 -0.03
C SER A 168 -19.91 -12.47 0.77
N ALA A 169 -18.58 -12.28 0.93
CA ALA A 169 -17.71 -13.19 1.69
C ALA A 169 -18.19 -13.38 3.14
N ASN A 170 -18.53 -12.30 3.85
CA ASN A 170 -19.07 -12.36 5.21
C ASN A 170 -20.39 -13.13 5.29
N THR A 171 -21.27 -12.94 4.31
CA THR A 171 -22.57 -13.62 4.27
C THR A 171 -22.38 -15.12 4.04
N GLU A 172 -21.47 -15.51 3.17
CA GLU A 172 -21.15 -16.92 2.89
C GLU A 172 -20.48 -17.58 4.10
N ALA A 173 -19.43 -16.97 4.65
CA ALA A 173 -18.72 -17.47 5.83
C ALA A 173 -19.63 -17.64 7.04
N SER A 174 -20.66 -16.79 7.21
CA SER A 174 -21.63 -16.92 8.31
C SER A 174 -22.47 -18.20 8.27
N ARG A 175 -22.48 -18.90 7.14
CA ARG A 175 -23.24 -20.16 6.91
C ARG A 175 -22.33 -21.40 6.99
N GLU A 176 -21.03 -21.21 7.02
CA GLU A 176 -20.07 -22.30 7.15
C GLU A 176 -20.17 -22.91 8.57
N PRO A 177 -20.26 -24.25 8.68
CA PRO A 177 -20.34 -24.91 9.98
C PRO A 177 -19.01 -24.78 10.73
N LYS A 178 -19.09 -24.70 12.06
CA LYS A 178 -17.88 -24.92 12.88
C LYS A 178 -17.42 -26.35 12.70
N ASN A 179 -16.16 -26.52 12.31
CA ASN A 179 -15.55 -27.82 12.37
C ASN A 179 -15.32 -28.19 13.85
N ASN A 180 -15.84 -29.36 14.26
CA ASN A 180 -15.70 -29.90 15.62
C ASN A 180 -14.31 -30.51 15.83
#